data_9bdc2d8cc300b48196fcc1cfc4fcd932
#
_entry.id   9bdc2d8cc300b48196fcc1cfc4fcd932
#
_cell.length_a   1.000
_cell.length_b   1.000
_cell.length_c   1.000
_cell.angle_alpha   90.00
_cell.angle_beta   90.00
_cell.angle_gamma   90.00
#
_symmetry.space_group_name_H-M   'P 1'
#
loop_
_entity.id
_entity.type
_entity.pdbx_description
1 polymer ?
#
loop_
_entity_poly.entity_id
_entity_poly.type
_entity_poly.pdbx_seq_one_letter_code
_entity_poly.pdbx_strand_id
1 'polypeptide(L)'
;MSYLDKLMDRREAVKVEMDAILEAVAAENRTDLTEDESAKVDALVEESRSLDSKIEKFKAQADSDAKVAEIRSAVADVVMPKATATTKITSEPRTYTAESGNSFIADAFNAQYKGDYTAQERLARHSREESMERRDVGTGNFSGLVIPQYLVDLAAPFARAGRPTADFATNKHVLPAAGMTLNISRMTTGTSTAIQATENSAVSETNADDTLLTIDVRTIAGQQDLSKQVIERGSGVDAFVVQDLIRSWHTTLDNQILNGDGTSGTMLGIDAEPGKNNVTYTEASPTVANLYPKLADAYQEIQTNVFMNPTHWIMHPRRLAFLLAGVDASDRPLVLPALNGPFNAVATGQGSASYGNSGYTLMGLPIIADANVRTNAGAGGDEDRIYCVTAPELHLWEQSGSPFALTFDATGAGSLTVKSVVYGYSAFSAGRYPASVSVISGTGLVAPTF
;
A
#
# COMPACT_ATOMS: atom_id res chain seq x y z
N MET A 1 27.21 -28.13 -32.16
CA MET A 1 27.98 -28.07 -30.89
C MET A 1 27.51 -26.86 -30.09
N SER A 2 27.00 -27.11 -28.92
CA SER A 2 26.63 -26.05 -27.94
C SER A 2 27.91 -25.34 -27.46
N TYR A 3 27.79 -24.10 -26.99
CA TYR A 3 28.92 -23.43 -26.36
C TYR A 3 29.43 -24.18 -25.12
N LEU A 4 28.53 -24.86 -24.42
CA LEU A 4 28.84 -25.74 -23.29
C LEU A 4 29.72 -26.94 -23.76
N ASP A 5 29.39 -27.56 -24.88
CA ASP A 5 30.18 -28.67 -25.44
C ASP A 5 31.62 -28.22 -25.71
N LYS A 6 31.80 -27.03 -26.28
CA LYS A 6 33.14 -26.47 -26.56
C LYS A 6 33.94 -26.21 -25.29
N LEU A 7 33.30 -25.81 -24.20
CA LEU A 7 33.97 -25.61 -22.90
C LEU A 7 34.36 -26.95 -22.28
N MET A 8 33.53 -27.99 -22.45
CA MET A 8 33.83 -29.33 -21.94
C MET A 8 34.96 -29.96 -22.74
N ASP A 9 34.95 -29.84 -24.08
CA ASP A 9 36.03 -30.30 -24.95
C ASP A 9 37.38 -29.62 -24.62
N ARG A 10 37.36 -28.29 -24.36
CA ARG A 10 38.58 -27.57 -24.00
C ARG A 10 39.11 -28.02 -22.63
N ARG A 11 38.20 -28.26 -21.66
CA ARG A 11 38.57 -28.77 -20.33
C ARG A 11 39.23 -30.15 -20.43
N GLU A 12 38.71 -31.01 -21.29
CA GLU A 12 39.29 -32.35 -21.54
C GLU A 12 40.67 -32.26 -22.22
N ALA A 13 40.83 -31.33 -23.16
CA ALA A 13 42.13 -31.07 -23.79
C ALA A 13 43.18 -30.57 -22.75
N VAL A 14 42.81 -29.64 -21.88
CA VAL A 14 43.68 -29.14 -20.81
C VAL A 14 44.11 -30.27 -19.85
N LYS A 15 43.19 -31.19 -19.53
CA LYS A 15 43.50 -32.36 -18.73
C LYS A 15 44.50 -33.30 -19.39
N VAL A 16 44.31 -33.56 -20.69
CA VAL A 16 45.25 -34.40 -21.50
C VAL A 16 46.62 -33.73 -21.59
N GLU A 17 46.72 -32.43 -21.75
CA GLU A 17 47.98 -31.67 -21.75
C GLU A 17 48.70 -31.77 -20.39
N MET A 18 47.95 -31.71 -19.27
CA MET A 18 48.51 -31.86 -17.93
C MET A 18 48.99 -33.27 -17.65
N ASP A 19 48.19 -34.27 -18.03
CA ASP A 19 48.57 -35.69 -17.87
C ASP A 19 49.80 -36.02 -18.71
N ALA A 20 49.96 -35.47 -19.92
CA ALA A 20 51.13 -35.66 -20.76
C ALA A 20 52.41 -35.08 -20.15
N ILE A 21 52.36 -33.97 -19.46
CA ILE A 21 53.50 -33.41 -18.73
C ILE A 21 53.88 -34.31 -17.55
N LEU A 22 52.89 -34.79 -16.83
CA LEU A 22 53.12 -35.70 -15.67
C LEU A 22 53.67 -37.06 -16.12
N GLU A 23 53.19 -37.61 -17.25
CA GLU A 23 53.71 -38.85 -17.83
C GLU A 23 55.15 -38.68 -18.33
N ALA A 24 55.50 -37.53 -18.91
CA ALA A 24 56.85 -37.25 -19.36
C ALA A 24 57.86 -37.23 -18.15
N VAL A 25 57.45 -36.59 -17.06
CA VAL A 25 58.26 -36.56 -15.81
C VAL A 25 58.41 -37.95 -15.21
N ALA A 26 57.31 -38.75 -15.23
CA ALA A 26 57.36 -40.13 -14.77
C ALA A 26 58.28 -41.04 -15.62
N ALA A 27 58.28 -40.87 -16.95
CA ALA A 27 59.12 -41.60 -17.88
C ALA A 27 60.64 -41.32 -17.68
N GLU A 28 60.96 -40.11 -17.18
CA GLU A 28 62.33 -39.72 -16.84
C GLU A 28 62.75 -40.14 -15.44
N ASN A 29 61.91 -40.88 -14.71
CA ASN A 29 62.13 -41.30 -13.30
C ASN A 29 62.47 -40.15 -12.33
N ARG A 30 61.93 -38.95 -12.60
CA ARG A 30 62.08 -37.78 -11.72
C ARG A 30 60.88 -37.70 -10.80
N THR A 31 61.12 -37.27 -9.58
CA THR A 31 60.05 -37.01 -8.59
C THR A 31 59.66 -35.53 -8.50
N ASP A 32 60.51 -34.63 -9.00
CA ASP A 32 60.29 -33.20 -8.96
C ASP A 32 60.16 -32.60 -10.35
N LEU A 33 59.21 -31.67 -10.51
CA LEU A 33 59.01 -30.88 -11.74
C LEU A 33 60.10 -29.79 -11.83
N THR A 34 60.55 -29.53 -13.04
CA THR A 34 61.39 -28.35 -13.28
C THR A 34 60.60 -27.07 -13.15
N GLU A 35 61.25 -25.90 -12.95
CA GLU A 35 60.57 -24.60 -12.76
C GLU A 35 59.66 -24.29 -13.98
N ASP A 36 60.07 -24.60 -15.19
CA ASP A 36 59.28 -24.40 -16.41
C ASP A 36 58.09 -25.36 -16.52
N GLU A 37 58.21 -26.59 -16.06
CA GLU A 37 57.11 -27.57 -16.03
C GLU A 37 56.11 -27.25 -14.96
N SER A 38 56.58 -26.84 -13.78
CA SER A 38 55.73 -26.36 -12.68
C SER A 38 54.89 -25.13 -13.11
N ALA A 39 55.52 -24.15 -13.73
CA ALA A 39 54.80 -22.97 -14.25
C ALA A 39 53.73 -23.30 -15.29
N LYS A 40 53.99 -24.33 -16.14
CA LYS A 40 53.01 -24.80 -17.13
C LYS A 40 51.84 -25.53 -16.48
N VAL A 41 52.14 -26.39 -15.50
CA VAL A 41 51.10 -27.14 -14.74
C VAL A 41 50.26 -26.17 -13.95
N ASP A 42 50.82 -25.17 -13.30
CA ASP A 42 50.07 -24.15 -12.57
C ASP A 42 49.15 -23.34 -13.49
N ALA A 43 49.62 -22.94 -14.68
CA ALA A 43 48.80 -22.28 -15.69
C ALA A 43 47.63 -23.15 -16.17
N LEU A 44 47.87 -24.42 -16.43
CA LEU A 44 46.82 -25.37 -16.85
C LEU A 44 45.80 -25.64 -15.71
N VAL A 45 46.26 -25.68 -14.45
CA VAL A 45 45.35 -25.80 -13.28
C VAL A 45 44.45 -24.57 -13.16
N GLU A 46 45.00 -23.36 -13.32
CA GLU A 46 44.19 -22.14 -13.27
C GLU A 46 43.20 -22.06 -14.46
N GLU A 47 43.61 -22.49 -15.68
CA GLU A 47 42.74 -22.58 -16.82
C GLU A 47 41.60 -23.58 -16.55
N SER A 48 41.90 -24.77 -16.02
CA SER A 48 40.94 -25.80 -15.66
C SER A 48 39.91 -25.26 -14.66
N ARG A 49 40.36 -24.59 -13.59
CA ARG A 49 39.45 -23.95 -12.59
C ARG A 49 38.54 -22.91 -13.21
N SER A 50 39.08 -22.08 -14.10
CA SER A 50 38.28 -21.07 -14.80
C SER A 50 37.21 -21.69 -15.68
N LEU A 51 37.54 -22.78 -16.38
CA LEU A 51 36.62 -23.56 -17.21
C LEU A 51 35.55 -24.25 -16.38
N ASP A 52 35.91 -24.86 -15.24
CA ASP A 52 34.97 -25.50 -14.34
C ASP A 52 33.94 -24.49 -13.82
N SER A 53 34.37 -23.29 -13.39
CA SER A 53 33.47 -22.24 -12.91
C SER A 53 32.50 -21.74 -14.00
N LYS A 54 32.95 -21.70 -15.26
CA LYS A 54 32.11 -21.35 -16.40
C LYS A 54 31.10 -22.45 -16.72
N ILE A 55 31.56 -23.72 -16.76
CA ILE A 55 30.71 -24.90 -17.01
C ILE A 55 29.59 -25.00 -15.96
N GLU A 56 29.90 -24.80 -14.67
CA GLU A 56 28.91 -24.81 -13.61
C GLU A 56 27.85 -23.71 -13.82
N LYS A 57 28.28 -22.49 -14.13
CA LYS A 57 27.35 -21.37 -14.38
C LYS A 57 26.42 -21.64 -15.56
N PHE A 58 26.96 -22.19 -16.68
CA PHE A 58 26.15 -22.49 -17.85
C PHE A 58 25.25 -23.70 -17.66
N LYS A 59 25.67 -24.71 -16.86
CA LYS A 59 24.79 -25.81 -16.45
C LYS A 59 23.63 -25.31 -15.60
N ALA A 60 23.91 -24.49 -14.57
CA ALA A 60 22.89 -23.92 -13.72
C ALA A 60 21.89 -23.05 -14.52
N GLN A 61 22.39 -22.31 -15.53
CA GLN A 61 21.54 -21.55 -16.44
C GLN A 61 20.65 -22.45 -17.31
N ALA A 62 21.24 -23.50 -17.90
CA ALA A 62 20.50 -24.46 -18.74
C ALA A 62 19.42 -25.21 -17.92
N ASP A 63 19.71 -25.59 -16.66
CA ASP A 63 18.76 -26.23 -15.78
C ASP A 63 17.62 -25.27 -15.38
N SER A 64 17.95 -23.98 -15.18
CA SER A 64 16.96 -22.93 -14.94
C SER A 64 16.04 -22.73 -16.15
N ASP A 65 16.63 -22.65 -17.36
CA ASP A 65 15.88 -22.48 -18.61
C ASP A 65 15.00 -23.70 -18.93
N ALA A 66 15.48 -24.90 -18.60
CA ALA A 66 14.69 -26.13 -18.74
C ALA A 66 13.48 -26.13 -17.80
N LYS A 67 13.66 -25.74 -16.53
CA LYS A 67 12.56 -25.60 -15.57
C LYS A 67 11.55 -24.53 -16.01
N VAL A 68 12.02 -23.41 -16.53
CA VAL A 68 11.14 -22.37 -17.08
C VAL A 68 10.37 -22.88 -18.30
N ALA A 69 11.00 -23.67 -19.16
CA ALA A 69 10.34 -24.28 -20.32
C ALA A 69 9.28 -25.30 -19.88
N GLU A 70 9.57 -26.11 -18.86
CA GLU A 70 8.63 -27.07 -18.28
C GLU A 70 7.42 -26.37 -17.64
N ILE A 71 7.65 -25.30 -16.87
CA ILE A 71 6.59 -24.46 -16.32
C ILE A 71 5.76 -23.81 -17.44
N ARG A 72 6.40 -23.30 -18.49
CA ARG A 72 5.68 -22.74 -19.64
C ARG A 72 4.84 -23.76 -20.38
N SER A 73 5.32 -25.00 -20.55
CA SER A 73 4.54 -26.07 -21.19
C SER A 73 3.35 -26.47 -20.30
N ALA A 74 3.57 -26.59 -18.99
CA ALA A 74 2.50 -26.89 -18.02
C ALA A 74 1.44 -25.77 -17.96
N VAL A 75 1.86 -24.52 -18.04
CA VAL A 75 0.93 -23.36 -18.11
C VAL A 75 0.24 -23.27 -19.46
N ALA A 76 0.91 -23.61 -20.57
CA ALA A 76 0.29 -23.63 -21.89
C ALA A 76 -0.80 -24.71 -22.00
N ASP A 77 -0.61 -25.87 -21.36
CA ASP A 77 -1.62 -26.92 -21.31
C ASP A 77 -2.85 -26.54 -20.45
N VAL A 78 -2.66 -25.62 -19.48
CA VAL A 78 -3.73 -25.12 -18.63
C VAL A 78 -4.48 -23.91 -19.24
N VAL A 79 -3.76 -23.06 -20.01
CA VAL A 79 -4.28 -21.78 -20.53
C VAL A 79 -4.83 -21.89 -21.95
N MET A 80 -4.40 -22.88 -22.72
CA MET A 80 -4.97 -23.13 -24.05
C MET A 80 -5.84 -24.38 -24.04
N PRO A 81 -7.17 -24.27 -23.98
CA PRO A 81 -8.00 -25.39 -24.41
C PRO A 81 -7.66 -25.66 -25.87
N LYS A 82 -7.10 -26.82 -26.12
CA LYS A 82 -6.80 -27.34 -27.46
C LYS A 82 -8.01 -27.07 -28.34
N ALA A 83 -7.84 -26.23 -29.36
CA ALA A 83 -8.88 -25.99 -30.35
C ALA A 83 -9.23 -27.32 -30.98
N THR A 84 -10.21 -27.97 -30.46
CA THR A 84 -10.83 -29.16 -31.08
C THR A 84 -11.50 -28.66 -32.34
N ALA A 85 -11.18 -29.36 -33.43
CA ALA A 85 -11.71 -29.17 -34.76
C ALA A 85 -13.18 -28.73 -34.71
N THR A 86 -13.50 -27.67 -35.45
CA THR A 86 -14.87 -27.21 -35.70
C THR A 86 -15.72 -28.35 -36.21
N THR A 87 -16.35 -29.06 -35.29
CA THR A 87 -17.44 -29.96 -35.60
C THR A 87 -18.59 -29.07 -36.06
N LYS A 88 -19.02 -29.25 -37.29
CA LYS A 88 -20.22 -28.64 -37.84
C LYS A 88 -21.37 -29.12 -36.96
N ILE A 89 -21.87 -28.27 -36.06
CA ILE A 89 -23.01 -28.57 -35.20
C ILE A 89 -24.23 -28.46 -36.08
N THR A 90 -24.72 -29.62 -36.53
CA THR A 90 -26.07 -29.78 -37.05
C THR A 90 -26.97 -29.86 -35.80
N SER A 91 -27.67 -28.77 -35.49
CA SER A 91 -28.66 -28.53 -34.44
C SER A 91 -28.57 -29.49 -33.23
N GLU A 92 -27.97 -29.00 -32.13
CA GLU A 92 -28.14 -29.64 -30.83
C GLU A 92 -29.64 -29.68 -30.43
N PRO A 93 -30.14 -30.83 -29.90
CA PRO A 93 -31.52 -30.89 -29.47
C PRO A 93 -31.73 -29.94 -28.28
N ARG A 94 -32.70 -29.04 -28.40
CA ARG A 94 -33.02 -28.09 -27.31
C ARG A 94 -33.54 -28.87 -26.08
N THR A 95 -33.12 -28.44 -24.91
CA THR A 95 -33.42 -29.11 -23.63
C THR A 95 -34.93 -29.11 -23.35
N TYR A 96 -35.66 -28.05 -23.70
CA TYR A 96 -37.10 -27.93 -23.56
C TYR A 96 -37.76 -27.73 -24.95
N THR A 97 -38.30 -28.83 -25.49
CA THR A 97 -39.10 -28.82 -26.72
C THR A 97 -40.46 -29.41 -26.42
N ALA A 98 -41.45 -29.15 -27.26
CA ALA A 98 -42.79 -29.70 -27.10
C ALA A 98 -42.82 -31.27 -27.12
N GLU A 99 -41.78 -31.87 -27.71
CA GLU A 99 -41.62 -33.34 -27.82
C GLU A 99 -40.80 -33.96 -26.67
N SER A 100 -40.02 -33.14 -25.90
CA SER A 100 -39.14 -33.66 -24.87
C SER A 100 -39.83 -34.14 -23.58
N GLY A 101 -41.11 -33.86 -23.42
CA GLY A 101 -41.88 -34.22 -22.23
C GLY A 101 -41.46 -33.53 -20.92
N ASN A 102 -40.41 -32.71 -20.96
CA ASN A 102 -39.91 -31.99 -19.80
C ASN A 102 -40.49 -30.57 -19.76
N SER A 103 -41.03 -30.19 -18.61
CA SER A 103 -41.58 -28.85 -18.40
C SER A 103 -40.57 -28.00 -17.65
N PHE A 104 -40.17 -26.85 -18.22
CA PHE A 104 -39.29 -25.88 -17.60
C PHE A 104 -39.77 -25.43 -16.20
N ILE A 105 -41.11 -25.23 -16.07
CA ILE A 105 -41.70 -24.82 -14.77
C ILE A 105 -41.61 -25.94 -13.74
N ALA A 106 -41.84 -27.21 -14.17
CA ALA A 106 -41.74 -28.36 -13.28
C ALA A 106 -40.28 -28.58 -12.82
N ASP A 107 -39.30 -28.42 -13.72
CA ASP A 107 -37.89 -28.53 -13.39
C ASP A 107 -37.40 -27.39 -12.49
N ALA A 108 -37.87 -26.16 -12.73
CA ALA A 108 -37.57 -25.03 -11.84
C ALA A 108 -38.12 -25.27 -10.42
N PHE A 109 -39.35 -25.79 -10.31
CA PHE A 109 -39.93 -26.15 -9.01
C PHE A 109 -39.18 -27.31 -8.33
N ASN A 110 -38.87 -28.37 -9.07
CA ASN A 110 -38.15 -29.53 -8.52
C ASN A 110 -36.72 -29.19 -8.11
N ALA A 111 -36.04 -28.35 -8.86
CA ALA A 111 -34.68 -27.87 -8.54
C ALA A 111 -34.66 -27.00 -7.25
N GLN A 112 -35.68 -26.15 -7.08
CA GLN A 112 -35.72 -25.20 -5.98
C GLN A 112 -36.30 -25.79 -4.68
N TYR A 113 -37.34 -26.63 -4.77
CA TYR A 113 -38.05 -27.14 -3.59
C TYR A 113 -37.71 -28.58 -3.25
N LYS A 114 -37.30 -29.42 -4.21
CA LYS A 114 -36.96 -30.83 -3.99
C LYS A 114 -35.48 -31.12 -4.07
N GLY A 115 -34.66 -30.15 -4.50
CA GLY A 115 -33.23 -30.35 -4.65
C GLY A 115 -32.84 -31.37 -5.73
N ASP A 116 -33.71 -31.57 -6.74
CA ASP A 116 -33.46 -32.52 -7.81
C ASP A 116 -32.30 -32.10 -8.70
N TYR A 117 -31.19 -32.83 -8.60
CA TYR A 117 -29.95 -32.55 -9.33
C TYR A 117 -30.13 -32.63 -10.86
N THR A 118 -30.98 -33.56 -11.34
CA THR A 118 -31.22 -33.73 -12.78
C THR A 118 -32.06 -32.60 -13.36
N ALA A 119 -32.94 -31.99 -12.59
CA ALA A 119 -33.67 -30.78 -12.94
C ALA A 119 -32.73 -29.55 -12.98
N GLN A 120 -31.79 -29.44 -12.02
CA GLN A 120 -30.76 -28.38 -12.02
C GLN A 120 -29.85 -28.46 -13.24
N GLU A 121 -29.42 -29.67 -13.63
CA GLU A 121 -28.57 -29.88 -14.81
C GLU A 121 -29.30 -29.50 -16.11
N ARG A 122 -30.58 -29.85 -16.25
CA ARG A 122 -31.39 -29.45 -17.42
C ARG A 122 -31.59 -27.94 -17.50
N LEU A 123 -31.82 -27.26 -16.38
CA LEU A 123 -31.92 -25.81 -16.30
C LEU A 123 -30.58 -25.12 -16.68
N ALA A 124 -29.48 -25.65 -16.16
CA ALA A 124 -28.14 -25.11 -16.50
C ALA A 124 -27.80 -25.31 -18.00
N ARG A 125 -28.24 -26.44 -18.59
CA ARG A 125 -28.09 -26.71 -20.03
C ARG A 125 -28.91 -25.71 -20.84
N HIS A 126 -30.16 -25.51 -20.50
CA HIS A 126 -31.06 -24.56 -21.17
C HIS A 126 -30.53 -23.12 -21.11
N SER A 127 -30.01 -22.69 -19.96
CA SER A 127 -29.39 -21.38 -19.82
C SER A 127 -28.17 -21.21 -20.74
N ARG A 128 -27.38 -22.27 -20.97
CA ARG A 128 -26.26 -22.25 -21.95
C ARG A 128 -26.78 -22.18 -23.37
N GLU A 129 -27.82 -22.94 -23.72
CA GLU A 129 -28.47 -22.91 -25.05
C GLU A 129 -29.00 -21.49 -25.34
N GLU A 130 -29.72 -20.89 -24.39
CA GLU A 130 -30.23 -19.53 -24.52
C GLU A 130 -29.12 -18.49 -24.67
N SER A 131 -28.01 -18.65 -23.95
CA SER A 131 -26.86 -17.75 -24.07
C SER A 131 -26.15 -17.85 -25.42
N MET A 132 -26.17 -19.02 -26.06
CA MET A 132 -25.64 -19.22 -27.41
C MET A 132 -26.55 -18.66 -28.51
N GLU A 133 -27.89 -18.79 -28.36
CA GLU A 133 -28.86 -18.20 -29.31
C GLU A 133 -28.85 -16.68 -29.30
N ARG A 134 -28.62 -16.05 -28.15
CA ARG A 134 -28.49 -14.58 -28.05
C ARG A 134 -27.29 -14.01 -28.78
N ARG A 135 -26.34 -14.83 -29.22
CA ARG A 135 -25.18 -14.41 -30.03
C ARG A 135 -25.52 -14.01 -31.47
N ASP A 136 -26.67 -14.39 -31.99
CA ASP A 136 -27.03 -14.14 -33.38
C ASP A 136 -27.76 -12.82 -33.61
N VAL A 137 -28.12 -12.11 -32.53
CA VAL A 137 -28.67 -10.75 -32.59
C VAL A 137 -27.52 -9.76 -32.56
N GLY A 138 -27.27 -9.09 -33.67
CA GLY A 138 -26.15 -8.15 -33.81
C GLY A 138 -26.11 -7.10 -32.69
N THR A 139 -24.93 -6.86 -32.16
CA THR A 139 -24.60 -5.92 -31.06
C THR A 139 -25.05 -4.47 -31.29
N GLY A 140 -25.47 -4.10 -32.50
CA GLY A 140 -25.93 -2.76 -32.84
C GLY A 140 -27.35 -2.43 -32.36
N ASN A 141 -28.21 -3.44 -32.14
CA ASN A 141 -29.65 -3.21 -31.82
C ASN A 141 -29.94 -3.23 -30.31
N PHE A 142 -29.01 -3.64 -29.48
CA PHE A 142 -29.14 -3.72 -28.01
C PHE A 142 -27.91 -3.16 -27.28
N SER A 143 -27.39 -2.05 -27.75
CA SER A 143 -26.21 -1.41 -27.14
C SER A 143 -26.39 -1.04 -25.64
N GLY A 144 -27.61 -1.00 -25.14
CA GLY A 144 -27.92 -0.77 -23.73
C GLY A 144 -28.05 -2.02 -22.86
N LEU A 145 -28.11 -3.23 -23.46
CA LEU A 145 -28.33 -4.49 -22.74
C LEU A 145 -27.08 -5.38 -22.68
N VAL A 146 -26.11 -5.15 -23.57
CA VAL A 146 -24.87 -5.91 -23.60
C VAL A 146 -23.79 -5.10 -22.92
N ILE A 147 -23.74 -5.18 -21.61
CA ILE A 147 -22.53 -4.82 -20.87
C ILE A 147 -21.62 -6.05 -20.95
N PRO A 148 -20.52 -6.02 -21.71
CA PRO A 148 -19.60 -7.14 -21.79
C PRO A 148 -19.08 -7.44 -20.38
N GLN A 149 -19.17 -8.69 -19.91
CA GLN A 149 -18.73 -9.08 -18.56
C GLN A 149 -17.25 -8.76 -18.28
N TYR A 150 -16.42 -8.68 -19.30
CA TYR A 150 -15.02 -8.26 -19.15
C TYR A 150 -14.85 -6.77 -18.79
N LEU A 151 -15.86 -5.93 -18.94
CA LEU A 151 -15.84 -4.54 -18.48
C LEU A 151 -16.10 -4.39 -16.99
N VAL A 152 -16.59 -5.43 -16.31
CA VAL A 152 -16.75 -5.40 -14.84
C VAL A 152 -15.39 -5.35 -14.16
N ASP A 153 -14.38 -6.02 -14.71
CA ASP A 153 -13.00 -5.99 -14.21
C ASP A 153 -12.33 -4.62 -14.43
N LEU A 154 -12.86 -3.81 -15.36
CA LEU A 154 -12.40 -2.46 -15.65
C LEU A 154 -13.25 -1.37 -14.96
N ALA A 155 -14.22 -1.76 -14.11
CA ALA A 155 -15.00 -0.80 -13.35
C ALA A 155 -14.08 0.04 -12.45
N ALA A 156 -14.04 1.35 -12.68
CA ALA A 156 -13.24 2.26 -11.89
C ALA A 156 -13.97 2.57 -10.57
N PRO A 157 -13.43 2.18 -9.41
CA PRO A 157 -13.99 2.57 -8.13
C PRO A 157 -13.85 4.08 -7.93
N PHE A 158 -14.72 4.66 -7.11
CA PHE A 158 -14.60 6.07 -6.75
C PHE A 158 -13.24 6.35 -6.10
N ALA A 159 -12.52 7.36 -6.60
CA ALA A 159 -11.22 7.74 -6.05
C ALA A 159 -11.41 8.44 -4.70
N ARG A 160 -10.76 7.93 -3.66
CA ARG A 160 -10.76 8.50 -2.31
C ARG A 160 -9.34 8.72 -1.83
N ALA A 161 -9.16 9.67 -0.92
CA ALA A 161 -7.85 10.05 -0.40
C ALA A 161 -7.15 8.96 0.44
N GLY A 162 -7.86 7.90 0.86
CA GLY A 162 -7.26 6.88 1.72
C GLY A 162 -6.91 7.40 3.12
N ARG A 163 -5.87 6.85 3.75
CA ARG A 163 -5.43 7.23 5.10
C ARG A 163 -3.90 7.35 5.25
N PRO A 164 -3.25 8.23 4.50
CA PRO A 164 -1.79 8.34 4.52
C PRO A 164 -1.23 8.71 5.89
N THR A 165 -1.85 9.66 6.59
CA THR A 165 -1.41 10.08 7.93
C THR A 165 -1.52 8.94 8.94
N ALA A 166 -2.63 8.21 8.95
CA ALA A 166 -2.81 7.05 9.81
C ALA A 166 -1.80 5.94 9.53
N ASP A 167 -1.38 5.77 8.28
CA ASP A 167 -0.48 4.67 7.89
C ASP A 167 1.00 4.99 8.11
N PHE A 168 1.44 6.21 7.88
CA PHE A 168 2.85 6.59 7.89
C PHE A 168 3.29 7.43 9.09
N ALA A 169 2.38 8.20 9.70
CA ALA A 169 2.72 9.15 10.76
C ALA A 169 2.21 8.76 12.14
N THR A 170 1.56 7.60 12.32
CA THR A 170 1.03 7.18 13.61
C THR A 170 1.67 5.92 14.17
N ASN A 171 1.73 5.85 15.50
CA ASN A 171 2.09 4.64 16.24
C ASN A 171 0.81 3.82 16.48
N LYS A 172 0.70 2.68 15.80
CA LYS A 172 -0.52 1.86 15.78
C LYS A 172 -0.56 0.88 16.95
N HIS A 173 -1.68 0.86 17.63
CA HIS A 173 -1.98 -0.05 18.74
C HIS A 173 -3.29 -0.78 18.50
N VAL A 174 -3.42 -1.96 19.07
CA VAL A 174 -4.69 -2.69 19.08
C VAL A 174 -5.56 -2.14 20.20
N LEU A 175 -6.82 -1.81 19.86
CA LEU A 175 -7.80 -1.35 20.84
C LEU A 175 -8.13 -2.51 21.80
N PRO A 176 -8.20 -2.25 23.13
CA PRO A 176 -8.70 -3.23 24.09
C PRO A 176 -10.10 -3.74 23.75
N ALA A 177 -10.37 -4.99 24.06
CA ALA A 177 -11.64 -5.64 23.70
C ALA A 177 -12.88 -5.02 24.41
N ALA A 178 -12.69 -4.29 25.50
CA ALA A 178 -13.76 -3.68 26.28
C ALA A 178 -13.39 -2.25 26.72
N GLY A 179 -14.39 -1.41 26.84
CA GLY A 179 -14.25 0.01 27.25
C GLY A 179 -14.37 0.98 26.09
N MET A 180 -14.98 2.13 26.36
CA MET A 180 -15.12 3.24 25.39
C MET A 180 -14.20 4.40 25.72
N THR A 181 -13.30 4.23 26.70
CA THR A 181 -12.30 5.20 27.09
C THR A 181 -10.97 4.51 27.38
N LEU A 182 -9.88 5.15 27.00
CA LEU A 182 -8.51 4.76 27.30
C LEU A 182 -7.93 5.80 28.25
N ASN A 183 -7.31 5.35 29.31
CA ASN A 183 -6.70 6.23 30.32
C ASN A 183 -5.19 6.05 30.33
N ILE A 184 -4.47 7.15 30.17
CA ILE A 184 -2.99 7.18 30.19
C ILE A 184 -2.56 8.19 31.25
N SER A 185 -1.66 7.80 32.16
CA SER A 185 -1.01 8.73 33.06
C SER A 185 0.03 9.56 32.31
N ARG A 186 0.01 10.87 32.49
CA ARG A 186 0.97 11.81 31.94
C ARG A 186 1.60 12.61 33.08
N MET A 187 2.91 12.50 33.23
CA MET A 187 3.63 13.34 34.21
C MET A 187 3.56 14.80 33.77
N THR A 188 3.12 15.66 34.69
CA THR A 188 3.04 17.13 34.53
C THR A 188 4.17 17.83 35.26
N THR A 189 4.65 17.26 36.34
CA THR A 189 5.79 17.77 37.08
C THR A 189 6.85 16.68 37.23
N GLY A 190 8.05 16.96 36.75
CA GLY A 190 9.20 16.04 36.91
C GLY A 190 9.93 16.24 38.23
N THR A 191 10.79 15.28 38.56
CA THR A 191 11.75 15.43 39.66
C THR A 191 12.86 16.40 39.28
N SER A 192 13.37 17.17 40.25
CA SER A 192 14.51 18.08 40.05
C SER A 192 15.73 17.64 40.81
N THR A 193 16.89 17.93 40.22
CA THR A 193 18.20 17.79 40.88
C THR A 193 18.89 19.15 40.89
N ALA A 194 19.56 19.48 41.98
CA ALA A 194 20.34 20.68 42.08
C ALA A 194 21.74 20.39 42.61
N ILE A 195 22.68 21.27 42.29
CA ILE A 195 24.04 21.20 42.84
C ILE A 195 23.96 21.59 44.33
N GLN A 196 24.53 20.75 45.21
CA GLN A 196 24.68 21.07 46.61
C GLN A 196 25.78 22.16 46.76
N ALA A 197 25.40 23.36 47.15
CA ALA A 197 26.29 24.51 47.19
C ALA A 197 27.29 24.42 48.35
N THR A 198 26.90 23.76 49.45
CA THR A 198 27.72 23.58 50.67
C THR A 198 27.53 22.17 51.18
N GLU A 199 28.60 21.59 51.73
CA GLU A 199 28.58 20.29 52.37
C GLU A 199 27.54 20.22 53.49
N ASN A 200 26.77 19.12 53.55
CA ASN A 200 25.66 18.91 54.52
C ASN A 200 24.45 19.86 54.38
N SER A 201 24.32 20.63 53.32
CA SER A 201 23.08 21.33 53.02
C SER A 201 21.98 20.39 52.54
N ALA A 202 20.72 20.77 52.76
CA ALA A 202 19.58 19.98 52.27
C ALA A 202 19.64 19.78 50.76
N VAL A 203 19.36 18.56 50.30
CA VAL A 203 19.25 18.25 48.87
C VAL A 203 17.93 18.81 48.35
N SER A 204 17.91 19.09 47.04
CA SER A 204 16.68 19.53 46.35
C SER A 204 15.64 18.42 46.37
N GLU A 205 14.43 18.75 46.81
CA GLU A 205 13.27 17.85 46.76
C GLU A 205 12.19 18.46 45.86
N THR A 206 11.62 17.66 44.97
CA THR A 206 10.46 18.07 44.17
C THR A 206 9.50 16.91 44.10
N ASN A 207 8.25 17.14 44.42
CA ASN A 207 7.19 16.15 44.27
C ASN A 207 6.82 16.02 42.80
N ALA A 208 7.01 14.81 42.23
CA ALA A 208 6.50 14.49 40.93
C ALA A 208 4.97 14.39 40.98
N ASP A 209 4.33 14.90 39.95
CA ASP A 209 2.86 14.87 39.82
C ASP A 209 2.47 14.39 38.41
N ASP A 210 1.30 13.74 38.30
CA ASP A 210 0.76 13.25 37.06
C ASP A 210 -0.69 13.70 36.82
N THR A 211 -1.11 13.66 35.59
CA THR A 211 -2.48 13.94 35.17
C THR A 211 -3.00 12.79 34.33
N LEU A 212 -4.25 12.41 34.58
CA LEU A 212 -4.92 11.38 33.79
C LEU A 212 -5.35 11.95 32.43
N LEU A 213 -4.80 11.43 31.35
CA LEU A 213 -5.24 11.69 30.00
C LEU A 213 -6.32 10.66 29.63
N THR A 214 -7.54 11.10 29.40
CA THR A 214 -8.65 10.26 28.97
C THR A 214 -8.85 10.42 27.48
N ILE A 215 -8.86 9.31 26.75
CA ILE A 215 -9.01 9.26 25.30
C ILE A 215 -10.29 8.49 25.00
N ASP A 216 -11.21 9.12 24.29
CA ASP A 216 -12.48 8.51 23.95
C ASP A 216 -12.35 7.61 22.70
N VAL A 217 -12.91 6.40 22.80
CA VAL A 217 -13.09 5.52 21.65
C VAL A 217 -14.30 5.97 20.85
N ARG A 218 -14.13 6.20 19.56
CA ARG A 218 -15.19 6.66 18.68
C ARG A 218 -15.54 5.60 17.65
N THR A 219 -16.83 5.59 17.26
CA THR A 219 -17.33 4.69 16.23
C THR A 219 -17.45 5.46 14.94
N ILE A 220 -16.77 4.99 13.90
CA ILE A 220 -16.96 5.45 12.53
C ILE A 220 -17.82 4.43 11.84
N ALA A 221 -18.96 4.83 11.28
CA ALA A 221 -19.89 3.93 10.61
C ALA A 221 -20.48 4.59 9.36
N GLY A 222 -20.77 3.76 8.36
CA GLY A 222 -21.48 4.16 7.15
C GLY A 222 -22.45 3.08 6.71
N GLN A 223 -23.54 3.46 6.04
CA GLN A 223 -24.50 2.50 5.51
C GLN A 223 -24.90 2.86 4.08
N GLN A 224 -25.26 1.84 3.32
CA GLN A 224 -25.81 1.97 1.98
C GLN A 224 -26.95 0.97 1.79
N ASP A 225 -28.06 1.45 1.28
CA ASP A 225 -29.19 0.60 0.89
C ASP A 225 -29.05 0.21 -0.59
N LEU A 226 -29.14 -1.09 -0.86
CA LEU A 226 -29.03 -1.66 -2.20
C LEU A 226 -30.34 -2.35 -2.57
N SER A 227 -30.82 -2.15 -3.80
CA SER A 227 -31.95 -2.91 -4.31
C SER A 227 -31.56 -4.37 -4.50
N LYS A 228 -32.40 -5.28 -4.01
CA LYS A 228 -32.22 -6.72 -4.20
C LYS A 228 -32.12 -7.11 -5.68
N GLN A 229 -32.84 -6.40 -6.55
CA GLN A 229 -32.75 -6.60 -7.99
C GLN A 229 -31.36 -6.28 -8.56
N VAL A 230 -30.69 -5.26 -8.04
CA VAL A 230 -29.32 -4.90 -8.45
C VAL A 230 -28.32 -5.95 -7.98
N ILE A 231 -28.50 -6.52 -6.79
CA ILE A 231 -27.63 -7.59 -6.26
C ILE A 231 -27.81 -8.88 -7.07
N GLU A 232 -29.05 -9.27 -7.37
CA GLU A 232 -29.35 -10.54 -8.06
C GLU A 232 -29.05 -10.50 -9.57
N ARG A 233 -29.18 -9.33 -10.20
CA ARG A 233 -29.00 -9.16 -11.66
C ARG A 233 -27.72 -8.43 -12.04
N GLY A 234 -27.08 -7.71 -11.11
CA GLY A 234 -25.80 -7.05 -11.30
C GLY A 234 -24.67 -7.97 -10.84
N SER A 235 -23.62 -8.12 -11.66
CA SER A 235 -22.44 -8.90 -11.28
C SER A 235 -21.53 -8.07 -10.37
N GLY A 236 -21.37 -8.48 -9.09
CA GLY A 236 -20.36 -7.91 -8.18
C GLY A 236 -20.66 -6.53 -7.61
N VAL A 237 -21.86 -5.99 -7.75
CA VAL A 237 -22.22 -4.64 -7.25
C VAL A 237 -22.14 -4.54 -5.74
N ASP A 238 -22.51 -5.58 -5.02
CA ASP A 238 -22.43 -5.67 -3.57
C ASP A 238 -20.98 -5.55 -3.07
N ALA A 239 -20.06 -6.29 -3.65
CA ALA A 239 -18.65 -6.22 -3.31
C ALA A 239 -18.06 -4.83 -3.60
N PHE A 240 -18.46 -4.22 -4.72
CA PHE A 240 -18.03 -2.88 -5.12
C PHE A 240 -18.48 -1.82 -4.10
N VAL A 241 -19.74 -1.86 -3.68
CA VAL A 241 -20.30 -0.91 -2.71
C VAL A 241 -19.66 -1.08 -1.33
N VAL A 242 -19.47 -2.33 -0.88
CA VAL A 242 -18.80 -2.61 0.41
C VAL A 242 -17.35 -2.10 0.39
N GLN A 243 -16.62 -2.31 -0.71
CA GLN A 243 -15.27 -1.77 -0.85
C GLN A 243 -15.23 -0.23 -0.84
N ASP A 244 -16.21 0.43 -1.46
CA ASP A 244 -16.27 1.90 -1.42
C ASP A 244 -16.61 2.41 -0.02
N LEU A 245 -17.49 1.74 0.72
CA LEU A 245 -17.77 2.06 2.12
C LEU A 245 -16.52 1.88 3.00
N ILE A 246 -15.74 0.82 2.79
CA ILE A 246 -14.48 0.60 3.51
C ILE A 246 -13.47 1.72 3.20
N ARG A 247 -13.33 2.10 1.94
CA ARG A 247 -12.46 3.22 1.55
C ARG A 247 -12.93 4.55 2.14
N SER A 248 -14.25 4.76 2.20
CA SER A 248 -14.85 5.92 2.85
C SER A 248 -14.53 5.97 4.34
N TRP A 249 -14.61 4.82 5.01
CA TRP A 249 -14.26 4.69 6.42
C TRP A 249 -12.80 5.08 6.67
N HIS A 250 -11.86 4.60 5.83
CA HIS A 250 -10.44 4.96 5.91
C HIS A 250 -10.19 6.47 5.74
N THR A 251 -10.84 7.09 4.76
CA THR A 251 -10.75 8.54 4.53
C THR A 251 -11.31 9.32 5.72
N THR A 252 -12.43 8.86 6.30
CA THR A 252 -13.04 9.50 7.47
C THR A 252 -12.13 9.37 8.69
N LEU A 253 -11.52 8.21 8.93
CA LEU A 253 -10.57 8.03 10.03
C LEU A 253 -9.41 9.01 9.94
N ASP A 254 -8.79 9.11 8.78
CA ASP A 254 -7.65 10.00 8.56
C ASP A 254 -8.02 11.48 8.72
N ASN A 255 -9.19 11.85 8.20
CA ASN A 255 -9.74 13.18 8.41
C ASN A 255 -9.99 13.49 9.90
N GLN A 256 -10.46 12.51 10.68
CA GLN A 256 -10.63 12.69 12.14
C GLN A 256 -9.29 12.85 12.86
N ILE A 257 -8.25 12.11 12.46
CA ILE A 257 -6.91 12.24 13.03
C ILE A 257 -6.34 13.64 12.76
N LEU A 258 -6.54 14.19 11.57
CA LEU A 258 -6.02 15.50 11.20
C LEU A 258 -6.88 16.65 11.75
N ASN A 259 -8.19 16.60 11.53
CA ASN A 259 -9.10 17.75 11.63
C ASN A 259 -10.17 17.61 12.70
N GLY A 260 -10.25 16.50 13.43
CA GLY A 260 -11.23 16.29 14.47
C GLY A 260 -11.11 17.35 15.57
N ASP A 261 -12.23 17.88 16.05
CA ASP A 261 -12.28 18.93 17.06
C ASP A 261 -12.51 18.43 18.50
N GLY A 262 -12.72 17.11 18.66
CA GLY A 262 -13.00 16.50 19.96
C GLY A 262 -14.41 16.78 20.50
N THR A 263 -15.27 17.45 19.73
CA THR A 263 -16.63 17.80 20.15
C THR A 263 -17.67 16.95 19.38
N SER A 264 -18.91 16.93 19.86
CA SER A 264 -20.04 16.28 19.16
C SER A 264 -19.78 14.84 18.68
N GLY A 265 -18.93 14.09 19.39
CA GLY A 265 -18.62 12.71 19.05
C GLY A 265 -17.47 12.53 18.08
N THR A 266 -16.77 13.57 17.67
CA THR A 266 -15.55 13.51 16.87
C THR A 266 -14.34 13.11 17.73
N MET A 267 -13.25 12.67 17.08
CA MET A 267 -11.97 12.49 17.76
C MET A 267 -11.29 13.83 18.00
N LEU A 268 -10.40 13.89 18.98
CA LEU A 268 -9.50 15.03 19.13
C LEU A 268 -8.30 14.82 18.18
N GLY A 269 -8.31 15.54 17.08
CA GLY A 269 -7.28 15.45 16.05
C GLY A 269 -6.09 16.36 16.30
N ILE A 270 -5.07 16.23 15.44
CA ILE A 270 -3.81 16.98 15.53
C ILE A 270 -4.04 18.50 15.53
N ASP A 271 -4.95 18.98 14.66
CA ASP A 271 -5.20 20.42 14.52
C ASP A 271 -5.87 21.06 15.75
N ALA A 272 -6.64 20.28 16.50
CA ALA A 272 -7.36 20.74 17.69
C ALA A 272 -6.65 20.43 19.02
N GLU A 273 -5.56 19.67 19.01
CA GLU A 273 -4.84 19.24 20.23
C GLU A 273 -4.37 20.47 21.03
N PRO A 274 -4.78 20.59 22.32
CA PRO A 274 -4.34 21.67 23.19
C PRO A 274 -2.88 21.49 23.60
N GLY A 275 -2.10 22.57 23.56
CA GLY A 275 -0.67 22.53 23.94
C GLY A 275 0.28 22.13 22.83
N LYS A 276 -0.19 21.94 21.61
CA LYS A 276 0.67 21.83 20.42
C LYS A 276 1.39 23.16 20.15
N ASN A 277 2.52 23.10 19.44
CA ASN A 277 3.22 24.29 18.99
C ASN A 277 2.46 24.91 17.79
N ASN A 278 2.37 26.25 17.79
CA ASN A 278 1.69 26.99 16.74
C ASN A 278 2.64 28.00 16.12
N VAL A 279 3.04 27.79 14.88
CA VAL A 279 3.85 28.72 14.10
C VAL A 279 2.95 29.50 13.16
N THR A 280 2.96 30.83 13.28
CA THR A 280 2.15 31.69 12.43
C THR A 280 2.93 32.12 11.19
N TYR A 281 2.34 31.92 10.03
CA TYR A 281 2.83 32.39 8.74
C TYR A 281 1.81 33.34 8.11
N THR A 282 2.02 34.64 8.35
CA THR A 282 1.15 35.70 7.83
C THR A 282 1.93 36.48 6.77
N GLU A 283 1.60 36.26 5.50
CA GLU A 283 2.28 36.87 4.38
C GLU A 283 1.27 37.21 3.27
N ALA A 284 1.32 38.45 2.77
CA ALA A 284 0.41 38.90 1.70
C ALA A 284 0.82 38.35 0.32
N SER A 285 2.11 38.06 0.13
CA SER A 285 2.66 37.48 -1.09
C SER A 285 3.51 36.28 -0.73
N PRO A 286 2.87 35.10 -0.53
CA PRO A 286 3.56 33.92 -0.08
C PRO A 286 4.60 33.43 -1.08
N THR A 287 5.84 33.26 -0.62
CA THR A 287 6.94 32.66 -1.38
C THR A 287 7.53 31.49 -0.62
N VAL A 288 8.18 30.57 -1.32
CA VAL A 288 8.90 29.45 -0.69
C VAL A 288 10.01 29.96 0.22
N ALA A 289 10.70 31.05 -0.17
CA ALA A 289 11.74 31.69 0.62
C ALA A 289 11.22 32.21 1.96
N ASN A 290 10.01 32.79 1.99
CA ASN A 290 9.41 33.32 3.23
C ASN A 290 8.79 32.19 4.10
N LEU A 291 8.38 31.07 3.49
CA LEU A 291 7.88 29.91 4.20
C LEU A 291 9.00 29.10 4.87
N TYR A 292 10.18 29.02 4.26
CA TYR A 292 11.30 28.20 4.74
C TYR A 292 11.73 28.48 6.20
N PRO A 293 11.88 29.74 6.65
CA PRO A 293 12.14 30.04 8.07
C PRO A 293 11.07 29.52 9.01
N LYS A 294 9.81 29.52 8.60
CA LYS A 294 8.69 29.00 9.41
C LYS A 294 8.69 27.48 9.53
N LEU A 295 9.17 26.80 8.50
CA LEU A 295 9.43 25.35 8.57
C LEU A 295 10.55 25.05 9.58
N ALA A 296 11.65 25.83 9.53
CA ALA A 296 12.74 25.70 10.50
C ALA A 296 12.28 26.00 11.93
N ASP A 297 11.39 26.97 12.11
CA ASP A 297 10.80 27.34 13.40
C ASP A 297 9.94 26.20 13.95
N ALA A 298 9.06 25.63 13.14
CA ALA A 298 8.24 24.46 13.53
C ALA A 298 9.09 23.24 13.92
N TYR A 299 10.22 23.05 13.23
CA TYR A 299 11.15 21.97 13.54
C TYR A 299 11.83 22.19 14.91
N GLN A 300 12.39 23.39 15.15
CA GLN A 300 13.10 23.69 16.38
C GLN A 300 12.18 23.72 17.61
N GLU A 301 10.91 24.13 17.49
CA GLU A 301 9.96 24.15 18.61
C GLU A 301 9.76 22.76 19.21
N ILE A 302 9.67 21.71 18.38
CA ILE A 302 9.57 20.34 18.88
C ILE A 302 10.84 19.97 19.65
N GLN A 303 12.01 20.26 19.10
CA GLN A 303 13.27 19.92 19.78
C GLN A 303 13.43 20.69 21.09
N THR A 304 13.00 21.95 21.15
CA THR A 304 13.12 22.78 22.33
C THR A 304 12.13 22.41 23.42
N ASN A 305 10.87 22.11 23.05
CA ASN A 305 9.79 21.92 24.02
C ASN A 305 9.68 20.48 24.53
N VAL A 306 10.05 19.48 23.71
CA VAL A 306 9.89 18.05 24.05
C VAL A 306 11.22 17.30 24.03
N PHE A 307 12.30 17.93 23.55
CA PHE A 307 13.64 17.32 23.42
C PHE A 307 13.67 16.08 22.52
N MET A 308 12.76 16.02 21.54
CA MET A 308 12.64 14.95 20.57
C MET A 308 12.91 15.48 19.16
N ASN A 309 13.35 14.60 18.27
CA ASN A 309 13.47 14.94 16.85
C ASN A 309 12.15 14.69 16.15
N PRO A 310 11.62 15.62 15.34
CA PRO A 310 10.48 15.36 14.49
C PRO A 310 10.84 14.28 13.45
N THR A 311 9.83 13.58 12.94
CA THR A 311 10.03 12.45 12.03
C THR A 311 9.42 12.67 10.66
N HIS A 312 8.31 13.41 10.54
CA HIS A 312 7.57 13.58 9.30
C HIS A 312 7.01 15.00 9.15
N TRP A 313 6.89 15.40 7.89
CA TRP A 313 6.04 16.52 7.48
C TRP A 313 4.74 15.98 6.90
N ILE A 314 3.60 16.58 7.26
CA ILE A 314 2.31 16.27 6.68
C ILE A 314 1.75 17.54 6.07
N MET A 315 1.37 17.49 4.81
CA MET A 315 0.81 18.65 4.10
C MET A 315 -0.11 18.23 2.96
N HIS A 316 -0.98 19.14 2.55
CA HIS A 316 -1.84 18.92 1.39
C HIS A 316 -1.01 18.85 0.09
N PRO A 317 -1.35 18.01 -0.90
CA PRO A 317 -0.62 17.90 -2.17
C PRO A 317 -0.40 19.23 -2.89
N ARG A 318 -1.37 20.18 -2.81
CA ARG A 318 -1.21 21.52 -3.40
C ARG A 318 -0.06 22.32 -2.76
N ARG A 319 0.19 22.11 -1.46
CA ARG A 319 1.29 22.75 -0.75
C ARG A 319 2.64 22.10 -1.10
N LEU A 320 2.67 20.79 -1.25
CA LEU A 320 3.84 20.10 -1.79
C LEU A 320 4.18 20.62 -3.19
N ALA A 321 3.18 20.78 -4.08
CA ALA A 321 3.39 21.34 -5.41
C ALA A 321 3.96 22.76 -5.37
N PHE A 322 3.49 23.61 -4.43
CA PHE A 322 4.04 24.93 -4.21
C PHE A 322 5.53 24.90 -3.81
N LEU A 323 5.93 23.97 -2.94
CA LEU A 323 7.33 23.79 -2.56
C LEU A 323 8.18 23.29 -3.74
N LEU A 324 7.63 22.37 -4.55
CA LEU A 324 8.30 21.83 -5.73
C LEU A 324 8.48 22.86 -6.85
N ALA A 325 7.51 23.79 -6.99
CA ALA A 325 7.59 24.90 -7.95
C ALA A 325 8.58 25.99 -7.52
N GLY A 326 9.00 25.99 -6.25
CA GLY A 326 9.96 26.95 -5.73
C GLY A 326 11.36 26.71 -6.31
N VAL A 327 11.92 27.76 -6.90
CA VAL A 327 13.30 27.79 -7.44
C VAL A 327 14.13 28.86 -6.75
N ASP A 328 15.45 28.72 -6.76
CA ASP A 328 16.37 29.74 -6.32
C ASP A 328 16.61 30.82 -7.42
N ALA A 329 17.43 31.79 -7.11
CA ALA A 329 17.80 32.85 -8.07
C ALA A 329 18.53 32.32 -9.34
N SER A 330 18.89 31.06 -9.37
CA SER A 330 19.56 30.39 -10.49
C SER A 330 18.64 29.28 -11.12
N ASP A 331 17.32 29.39 -10.95
CA ASP A 331 16.29 28.46 -11.44
C ASP A 331 16.49 27.00 -10.98
N ARG A 332 17.12 26.80 -9.81
CA ARG A 332 17.28 25.44 -9.24
C ARG A 332 16.13 25.11 -8.29
N PRO A 333 15.56 23.89 -8.36
CA PRO A 333 14.53 23.47 -7.44
C PRO A 333 15.00 23.51 -5.97
N LEU A 334 14.19 24.09 -5.09
CA LEU A 334 14.49 24.16 -3.64
C LEU A 334 14.20 22.84 -2.92
N VAL A 335 13.27 22.02 -3.44
CA VAL A 335 12.97 20.70 -2.91
C VAL A 335 13.40 19.66 -3.93
N LEU A 336 14.35 18.82 -3.56
CA LEU A 336 14.84 17.72 -4.41
C LEU A 336 14.22 16.40 -3.96
N PRO A 337 13.92 15.47 -4.89
CA PRO A 337 13.59 14.10 -4.52
C PRO A 337 14.70 13.49 -3.66
N ALA A 338 14.35 12.58 -2.75
CA ALA A 338 15.34 11.84 -1.95
C ALA A 338 16.19 10.96 -2.87
N LEU A 339 17.37 11.49 -3.28
CA LEU A 339 18.31 10.83 -4.16
C LEU A 339 19.49 10.31 -3.35
N ASN A 340 19.62 9.01 -3.22
CA ASN A 340 20.84 8.35 -2.78
C ASN A 340 21.79 8.10 -3.97
N GLY A 341 22.15 9.16 -4.72
CA GLY A 341 23.01 9.04 -5.89
C GLY A 341 23.79 10.33 -6.18
N PRO A 342 24.82 10.29 -7.04
CA PRO A 342 25.57 11.47 -7.41
C PRO A 342 24.65 12.51 -8.07
N PHE A 343 24.94 13.78 -7.87
CA PHE A 343 24.17 14.96 -8.26
C PHE A 343 23.74 15.06 -9.74
N ASN A 344 24.20 14.14 -10.60
CA ASN A 344 23.89 14.08 -12.03
C ASN A 344 22.95 12.91 -12.42
N ALA A 345 22.37 12.19 -11.47
CA ALA A 345 21.45 11.12 -11.80
C ALA A 345 20.07 11.71 -12.12
N VAL A 346 19.76 11.81 -13.41
CA VAL A 346 18.39 12.02 -13.88
C VAL A 346 17.58 10.81 -13.47
N ALA A 347 16.78 10.96 -12.41
CA ALA A 347 15.83 9.99 -11.89
C ALA A 347 16.43 8.62 -11.47
N THR A 348 16.94 8.52 -10.28
CA THR A 348 16.94 7.26 -9.56
C THR A 348 15.76 7.25 -8.60
N GLY A 349 14.67 6.61 -8.99
CA GLY A 349 13.55 6.31 -8.12
C GLY A 349 14.01 5.35 -7.02
N GLN A 350 14.35 5.86 -5.88
CA GLN A 350 14.57 5.10 -4.67
C GLN A 350 13.36 5.30 -3.77
N GLY A 351 12.59 4.26 -3.68
CA GLY A 351 11.39 4.17 -2.88
C GLY A 351 10.14 4.11 -3.78
N SER A 352 9.35 3.06 -3.62
CA SER A 352 8.03 3.02 -4.24
C SER A 352 7.24 4.20 -3.69
N ALA A 353 7.09 5.24 -4.51
CA ALA A 353 6.14 6.29 -4.23
C ALA A 353 4.76 5.63 -4.16
N SER A 354 4.23 5.46 -2.96
CA SER A 354 2.85 5.08 -2.74
C SER A 354 2.06 6.35 -2.45
N TYR A 355 0.76 6.31 -2.71
CA TYR A 355 -0.10 7.41 -2.34
C TYR A 355 0.10 7.79 -0.87
N GLY A 356 0.42 9.05 -0.60
CA GLY A 356 0.74 9.58 0.72
C GLY A 356 2.23 9.65 1.05
N ASN A 357 3.05 8.72 0.59
CA ASN A 357 4.52 8.83 0.69
C ASN A 357 5.06 9.38 -0.63
N SER A 358 5.30 10.69 -0.66
CA SER A 358 5.70 11.40 -1.87
C SER A 358 7.11 11.07 -2.36
N GLY A 359 7.93 10.41 -1.54
CA GLY A 359 9.35 10.18 -1.82
C GLY A 359 10.22 11.44 -1.71
N TYR A 360 9.64 12.59 -1.39
CA TYR A 360 10.35 13.83 -1.14
C TYR A 360 10.73 13.98 0.32
N THR A 361 11.84 14.64 0.57
CA THR A 361 12.29 15.01 1.92
C THR A 361 12.43 16.51 2.05
N LEU A 362 12.06 17.05 3.21
CA LEU A 362 12.21 18.45 3.57
C LEU A 362 12.98 18.52 4.88
N MET A 363 14.11 19.23 4.90
CA MET A 363 15.01 19.29 6.08
C MET A 363 15.42 17.90 6.60
N GLY A 364 15.58 16.92 5.70
CA GLY A 364 15.93 15.54 6.06
C GLY A 364 14.76 14.65 6.52
N LEU A 365 13.55 15.19 6.62
CA LEU A 365 12.36 14.42 7.02
C LEU A 365 11.49 14.11 5.81
N PRO A 366 10.90 12.90 5.73
CA PRO A 366 9.97 12.54 4.67
C PRO A 366 8.69 13.39 4.72
N ILE A 367 8.14 13.66 3.54
CA ILE A 367 6.89 14.41 3.38
C ILE A 367 5.75 13.44 3.07
N ILE A 368 4.73 13.48 3.88
CA ILE A 368 3.44 12.82 3.64
C ILE A 368 2.52 13.82 2.96
N ALA A 369 2.17 13.52 1.70
CA ALA A 369 1.23 14.31 0.92
C ALA A 369 -0.18 13.73 1.12
N ASP A 370 -1.00 14.39 1.94
CA ASP A 370 -2.32 13.92 2.32
C ASP A 370 -3.41 14.91 1.91
N ALA A 371 -4.31 14.44 1.05
CA ALA A 371 -5.45 15.25 0.60
C ALA A 371 -6.55 15.46 1.68
N ASN A 372 -6.47 14.74 2.81
CA ASN A 372 -7.37 14.95 3.95
C ASN A 372 -6.96 16.14 4.82
N VAL A 373 -5.76 16.69 4.65
CA VAL A 373 -5.36 17.94 5.29
C VAL A 373 -6.31 19.05 4.87
N ARG A 374 -6.85 19.76 5.87
CA ARG A 374 -7.82 20.83 5.58
C ARG A 374 -7.20 21.94 4.76
N THR A 375 -8.01 22.47 3.85
CA THR A 375 -7.67 23.59 2.96
C THR A 375 -8.62 24.77 3.12
N ASN A 376 -9.48 24.68 4.13
CA ASN A 376 -10.52 25.64 4.45
C ASN A 376 -10.39 26.17 5.89
N ALA A 377 -9.17 26.24 6.40
CA ALA A 377 -8.90 26.80 7.73
C ALA A 377 -8.82 28.33 7.72
N GLY A 378 -8.61 28.90 8.91
CA GLY A 378 -8.51 30.34 9.08
C GLY A 378 -9.84 31.08 9.00
N ALA A 379 -9.80 32.39 9.25
CA ALA A 379 -10.98 33.24 9.22
C ALA A 379 -11.56 33.42 7.79
N GLY A 380 -10.71 33.30 6.75
CA GLY A 380 -11.10 33.35 5.34
C GLY A 380 -11.66 32.03 4.81
N GLY A 381 -11.43 30.92 5.51
CA GLY A 381 -11.88 29.60 5.07
C GLY A 381 -11.13 29.09 3.84
N ASP A 382 -9.88 29.51 3.62
CA ASP A 382 -9.06 29.21 2.44
C ASP A 382 -7.61 28.81 2.78
N GLU A 383 -7.28 28.74 4.06
CA GLU A 383 -5.93 28.41 4.53
C GLU A 383 -5.68 26.91 4.60
N ASP A 384 -4.48 26.51 4.20
CA ASP A 384 -3.91 25.19 4.46
C ASP A 384 -3.35 25.07 5.87
N ARG A 385 -3.01 23.82 6.23
CA ARG A 385 -2.18 23.52 7.40
C ARG A 385 -0.96 22.72 6.95
N ILE A 386 0.17 22.97 7.62
CA ILE A 386 1.38 22.14 7.51
C ILE A 386 1.68 21.63 8.92
N TYR A 387 1.89 20.36 9.06
CA TYR A 387 2.20 19.73 10.34
C TYR A 387 3.64 19.19 10.30
N CYS A 388 4.41 19.48 11.35
CA CYS A 388 5.65 18.81 11.69
C CYS A 388 5.36 17.93 12.89
N VAL A 389 5.64 16.62 12.80
CA VAL A 389 5.20 15.65 13.80
C VAL A 389 6.28 14.66 14.20
N THR A 390 6.18 14.19 15.44
CA THR A 390 6.94 13.06 15.95
C THR A 390 6.05 11.83 15.99
N ALA A 391 6.10 11.00 14.94
CA ALA A 391 5.20 9.87 14.74
C ALA A 391 5.08 8.89 15.93
N PRO A 392 6.13 8.56 16.71
CA PRO A 392 6.02 7.71 17.90
C PRO A 392 5.05 8.25 18.97
N GLU A 393 4.77 9.56 18.99
CA GLU A 393 3.88 10.20 19.96
C GLU A 393 2.45 10.40 19.46
N LEU A 394 2.19 10.08 18.19
CA LEU A 394 0.86 10.06 17.60
C LEU A 394 0.25 8.66 17.75
N HIS A 395 -0.48 8.43 18.81
CA HIS A 395 -1.01 7.11 19.12
C HIS A 395 -2.38 6.90 18.47
N LEU A 396 -2.50 5.84 17.67
CA LEU A 396 -3.73 5.41 17.03
C LEU A 396 -4.09 4.00 17.51
N TRP A 397 -5.26 3.84 18.11
CA TRP A 397 -5.82 2.55 18.48
C TRP A 397 -6.91 2.16 17.51
N GLU A 398 -6.79 1.00 16.92
CA GLU A 398 -7.81 0.43 16.04
C GLU A 398 -8.23 -0.94 16.55
N GLN A 399 -9.51 -1.26 16.46
CA GLN A 399 -9.97 -2.61 16.74
C GLN A 399 -9.43 -3.59 15.70
N SER A 400 -8.95 -4.74 16.16
CA SER A 400 -8.42 -5.78 15.28
C SER A 400 -9.49 -6.23 14.27
N GLY A 401 -9.13 -6.24 12.97
CA GLY A 401 -10.04 -6.58 11.88
C GLY A 401 -11.00 -5.47 11.45
N SER A 402 -10.91 -4.26 12.04
CA SER A 402 -11.68 -3.09 11.61
C SER A 402 -11.21 -2.60 10.22
N PRO A 403 -12.13 -2.09 9.37
CA PRO A 403 -13.58 -1.96 9.56
C PRO A 403 -14.34 -3.27 9.31
N PHE A 404 -15.44 -3.47 10.04
CA PHE A 404 -16.34 -4.61 9.88
C PHE A 404 -17.45 -4.29 8.89
N ALA A 405 -17.75 -5.22 7.99
CA ALA A 405 -18.87 -5.11 7.07
C ALA A 405 -19.98 -6.08 7.48
N LEU A 406 -21.19 -5.56 7.59
CA LEU A 406 -22.41 -6.34 7.88
C LEU A 406 -23.44 -6.10 6.77
N THR A 407 -24.14 -7.14 6.36
CA THR A 407 -25.21 -7.07 5.38
C THR A 407 -26.51 -7.60 6.01
N PHE A 408 -27.57 -6.78 6.00
CA PHE A 408 -28.87 -7.09 6.56
C PHE A 408 -29.93 -7.16 5.46
N ASP A 409 -30.52 -8.34 5.24
CA ASP A 409 -31.56 -8.56 4.22
C ASP A 409 -32.97 -8.28 4.78
N ALA A 410 -33.18 -8.40 6.10
CA ALA A 410 -34.52 -8.39 6.69
C ALA A 410 -35.15 -7.00 6.91
N THR A 411 -34.35 -5.93 7.01
CA THR A 411 -34.84 -4.59 7.37
C THR A 411 -35.61 -3.89 6.27
N GLY A 412 -35.40 -4.28 5.01
CA GLY A 412 -36.05 -3.71 3.82
C GLY A 412 -36.93 -4.71 3.08
N ALA A 413 -37.43 -5.76 3.71
CA ALA A 413 -38.16 -6.84 3.04
C ALA A 413 -39.42 -6.35 2.29
N GLY A 414 -40.09 -5.32 2.79
CA GLY A 414 -41.26 -4.72 2.14
C GLY A 414 -40.93 -3.89 0.88
N SER A 415 -39.70 -3.44 0.72
CA SER A 415 -39.21 -2.66 -0.42
C SER A 415 -38.15 -3.38 -1.25
N LEU A 416 -37.84 -4.64 -0.95
CA LEU A 416 -36.78 -5.43 -1.59
C LEU A 416 -35.42 -4.72 -1.54
N THR A 417 -35.09 -4.15 -0.39
CA THR A 417 -33.79 -3.48 -0.14
C THR A 417 -32.94 -4.28 0.83
N VAL A 418 -31.64 -4.35 0.54
CA VAL A 418 -30.62 -4.96 1.39
C VAL A 418 -29.75 -3.83 1.92
N LYS A 419 -29.52 -3.79 3.23
CA LYS A 419 -28.72 -2.78 3.90
C LYS A 419 -27.31 -3.30 4.15
N SER A 420 -26.31 -2.64 3.60
CA SER A 420 -24.90 -2.85 3.90
C SER A 420 -24.42 -1.80 4.87
N VAL A 421 -23.79 -2.21 5.97
CA VAL A 421 -23.24 -1.33 7.00
C VAL A 421 -21.77 -1.64 7.19
N VAL A 422 -20.95 -0.62 7.19
CA VAL A 422 -19.53 -0.73 7.55
C VAL A 422 -19.30 0.10 8.81
N TYR A 423 -18.64 -0.47 9.81
CA TYR A 423 -18.33 0.25 11.04
C TYR A 423 -16.98 -0.22 11.61
N GLY A 424 -16.42 0.62 12.47
CA GLY A 424 -15.21 0.29 13.20
C GLY A 424 -15.01 1.23 14.38
N TYR A 425 -14.32 0.72 15.40
CA TYR A 425 -13.96 1.48 16.59
C TYR A 425 -12.50 1.89 16.51
N SER A 426 -12.25 3.15 16.82
CA SER A 426 -10.90 3.71 16.84
C SER A 426 -10.79 4.83 17.86
N ALA A 427 -9.56 5.08 18.30
CA ALA A 427 -9.24 6.19 19.19
C ALA A 427 -7.90 6.78 18.76
N PHE A 428 -7.75 8.08 18.88
CA PHE A 428 -6.51 8.79 18.54
C PHE A 428 -6.14 9.77 19.63
N SER A 429 -4.85 9.95 19.88
CA SER A 429 -4.35 10.99 20.75
C SER A 429 -2.91 11.38 20.45
N ALA A 430 -2.65 12.67 20.43
CA ALA A 430 -1.31 13.27 20.52
C ALA A 430 -1.04 13.85 21.93
N GLY A 431 -1.99 13.70 22.85
CA GLY A 431 -2.02 14.37 24.16
C GLY A 431 -0.96 13.92 25.16
N ARG A 432 -0.21 12.83 24.89
CA ARG A 432 0.89 12.40 25.75
C ARG A 432 2.01 13.45 25.82
N TYR A 433 2.41 13.97 24.66
CA TYR A 433 3.31 15.09 24.51
C TYR A 433 2.78 16.04 23.41
N PRO A 434 1.86 16.93 23.74
CA PRO A 434 1.22 17.78 22.72
C PRO A 434 2.21 18.62 21.92
N ALA A 435 3.27 19.10 22.54
CA ALA A 435 4.32 19.86 21.87
C ALA A 435 5.24 19.01 20.96
N SER A 436 4.98 17.68 20.85
CA SER A 436 5.59 16.84 19.80
C SER A 436 5.04 17.11 18.39
N VAL A 437 4.04 17.98 18.32
CA VAL A 437 3.41 18.45 17.11
C VAL A 437 3.59 19.96 16.97
N SER A 438 4.04 20.42 15.81
CA SER A 438 4.05 21.84 15.42
C SER A 438 3.16 22.05 14.20
N VAL A 439 2.26 23.01 14.29
CA VAL A 439 1.31 23.37 13.24
C VAL A 439 1.64 24.73 12.69
N ILE A 440 1.89 24.81 11.38
CA ILE A 440 2.05 26.09 10.69
C ILE A 440 0.67 26.49 10.14
N SER A 441 0.24 27.69 10.45
CA SER A 441 -1.05 28.26 10.08
C SER A 441 -0.95 29.74 9.74
N GLY A 442 -1.95 30.27 9.08
CA GLY A 442 -2.06 31.71 8.80
C GLY A 442 -2.28 32.04 7.34
N THR A 443 -2.54 33.32 7.08
CA THR A 443 -2.97 33.85 5.78
C THR A 443 -1.91 33.69 4.64
N GLY A 444 -0.68 33.37 4.98
CA GLY A 444 0.33 33.00 3.98
C GLY A 444 0.16 31.58 3.40
N LEU A 445 -0.74 30.77 3.98
CA LEU A 445 -1.03 29.41 3.52
C LEU A 445 -2.31 29.30 2.67
N VAL A 446 -2.73 30.36 2.01
CA VAL A 446 -3.82 30.33 1.02
C VAL A 446 -3.48 29.49 -0.20
N ALA A 447 -4.47 29.17 -1.02
CA ALA A 447 -4.25 28.38 -2.25
C ALA A 447 -3.10 28.99 -3.09
N PRO A 448 -2.07 28.21 -3.42
CA PRO A 448 -0.95 28.73 -4.18
C PRO A 448 -1.36 29.06 -5.61
N THR A 449 -0.82 30.15 -6.14
CA THR A 449 -0.85 30.49 -7.57
C THR A 449 0.53 30.17 -8.15
N PHE A 450 0.56 29.48 -9.29
CA PHE A 450 1.80 29.07 -9.98
C PHE A 450 2.07 29.97 -11.17
#